data_21919b021cdc1da8689984461b9c980a
#
_entry.id   21919b021cdc1da8689984461b9c980a
#
_cell.length_a   1.000
_cell.length_b   1.000
_cell.length_c   1.000
_cell.angle_alpha   90.00
_cell.angle_beta   90.00
_cell.angle_gamma   90.00
#
_symmetry.space_group_name_H-M   'P 1'
#
loop_
_entity.id
_entity.type
_entity.pdbx_description
1 polymer ?
#
loop_
_entity_poly.entity_id
_entity_poly.type
_entity_poly.pdbx_seq_one_letter_code
_entity_poly.pdbx_strand_id
1 'polypeptide(L)'
;MSKSPVYDVIAVPIEKIKPNTYNPNSVAPPEMKLLYESIKADGYTMPVVCYYVKKQDVYIIVDGFHRYRVMLENPDIYEREGGMLPVSVIDKPLDHRMASTIRHNRARGSHNVDLMSNIVRELHEIGRSDAWIAKNLGMSKDEILRLKQITGLAALFRDTKFGQAWRPTHEANEEAALPLAEELDDELTLEDE
;
A
#
# COMPACT_ATOMS: atom_id res chain seq x y z
N MET A 1 -15.33 -7.43 -29.71
CA MET A 1 -14.67 -7.39 -28.38
C MET A 1 -13.19 -7.65 -28.56
N SER A 2 -12.31 -6.84 -28.02
CA SER A 2 -10.86 -7.10 -28.02
C SER A 2 -10.54 -8.32 -27.17
N LYS A 3 -9.53 -9.12 -27.56
CA LYS A 3 -9.03 -10.23 -26.74
C LYS A 3 -8.49 -9.70 -25.40
N SER A 4 -8.49 -10.55 -24.37
CA SER A 4 -7.87 -10.20 -23.09
C SER A 4 -6.37 -9.95 -23.27
N PRO A 5 -5.81 -8.90 -22.64
CA PRO A 5 -4.39 -8.53 -22.81
C PRO A 5 -3.40 -9.65 -22.43
N VAL A 6 -3.81 -10.60 -21.60
CA VAL A 6 -3.00 -11.75 -21.21
C VAL A 6 -2.67 -12.70 -22.37
N TYR A 7 -3.39 -12.62 -23.48
CA TYR A 7 -3.09 -13.43 -24.69
C TYR A 7 -2.01 -12.78 -25.57
N ASP A 8 -1.55 -11.58 -25.22
CA ASP A 8 -0.52 -10.85 -25.94
C ASP A 8 0.53 -10.34 -24.93
N VAL A 9 1.21 -11.30 -24.29
CA VAL A 9 2.29 -11.03 -23.34
C VAL A 9 3.58 -10.84 -24.11
N ILE A 10 4.27 -9.73 -23.83
CA ILE A 10 5.54 -9.38 -24.44
C ILE A 10 6.67 -9.41 -23.41
N ALA A 11 7.88 -9.74 -23.84
CA ALA A 11 9.08 -9.60 -23.03
C ALA A 11 9.61 -8.17 -23.16
N VAL A 12 9.75 -7.47 -22.02
CA VAL A 12 10.17 -6.07 -21.97
C VAL A 12 11.43 -5.95 -21.12
N PRO A 13 12.50 -5.27 -21.59
CA PRO A 13 13.67 -4.98 -20.78
C PRO A 13 13.27 -4.26 -19.49
N ILE A 14 13.76 -4.73 -18.35
CA ILE A 14 13.36 -4.20 -17.03
C ILE A 14 13.68 -2.72 -16.87
N GLU A 15 14.70 -2.22 -17.56
CA GLU A 15 15.13 -0.82 -17.56
C GLU A 15 14.07 0.11 -18.16
N LYS A 16 13.22 -0.41 -19.05
CA LYS A 16 12.09 0.32 -19.65
C LYS A 16 10.85 0.32 -18.76
N ILE A 17 10.85 -0.44 -17.66
CA ILE A 17 9.70 -0.56 -16.77
C ILE A 17 9.87 0.39 -15.58
N LYS A 18 8.84 1.17 -15.29
CA LYS A 18 8.84 2.16 -14.21
C LYS A 18 7.67 1.92 -13.26
N PRO A 19 7.88 2.06 -11.93
CA PRO A 19 6.78 2.04 -10.98
C PRO A 19 5.83 3.21 -11.24
N ASN A 20 4.57 3.04 -10.86
CA ASN A 20 3.64 4.16 -10.73
C ASN A 20 3.82 4.88 -9.39
N THR A 21 3.30 6.10 -9.29
CA THR A 21 3.40 6.95 -8.08
C THR A 21 2.26 6.71 -7.08
N TYR A 22 1.23 5.94 -7.47
CA TYR A 22 -0.01 5.74 -6.72
C TYR A 22 -0.23 4.29 -6.26
N ASN A 23 0.79 3.43 -6.30
CA ASN A 23 0.62 2.03 -5.89
C ASN A 23 0.45 1.92 -4.36
N PRO A 24 -0.70 1.45 -3.86
CA PRO A 24 -0.99 1.39 -2.43
C PRO A 24 -0.38 0.16 -1.74
N ASN A 25 0.38 -0.69 -2.44
CA ASN A 25 0.84 -1.95 -1.87
C ASN A 25 2.21 -1.81 -1.20
N SER A 26 2.20 -2.08 0.10
CA SER A 26 3.36 -2.47 0.87
C SER A 26 3.25 -3.96 1.20
N VAL A 27 4.27 -4.74 0.89
CA VAL A 27 4.35 -6.17 1.24
C VAL A 27 5.44 -6.34 2.27
N ALA A 28 5.15 -7.10 3.32
CA ALA A 28 6.11 -7.38 4.36
C ALA A 28 7.28 -8.26 3.84
N PRO A 29 8.47 -8.19 4.45
CA PRO A 29 9.63 -8.97 3.98
C PRO A 29 9.41 -10.48 3.86
N PRO A 30 8.66 -11.16 4.75
CA PRO A 30 8.38 -12.58 4.61
C PRO A 30 7.63 -12.95 3.34
N GLU A 31 6.62 -12.15 2.95
CA GLU A 31 5.82 -12.36 1.73
C GLU A 31 6.63 -12.09 0.47
N MET A 32 7.55 -11.12 0.51
CA MET A 32 8.49 -10.88 -0.59
C MET A 32 9.42 -12.08 -0.78
N LYS A 33 9.89 -12.70 0.30
CA LYS A 33 10.71 -13.91 0.24
C LYS A 33 9.95 -15.09 -0.35
N LEU A 34 8.69 -15.30 0.05
CA LEU A 34 7.83 -16.34 -0.52
C LEU A 34 7.59 -16.11 -2.03
N LEU A 35 7.39 -14.86 -2.44
CA LEU A 35 7.24 -14.52 -3.85
C LEU A 35 8.52 -14.80 -4.65
N TYR A 36 9.68 -14.48 -4.09
CA TYR A 36 10.97 -14.82 -4.70
C TYR A 36 11.13 -16.33 -4.86
N GLU A 37 10.88 -17.14 -3.80
CA GLU A 37 10.96 -18.60 -3.87
C GLU A 37 10.00 -19.18 -4.91
N SER A 38 8.77 -18.65 -5.00
CA SER A 38 7.81 -19.06 -6.01
C SER A 38 8.30 -18.77 -7.43
N ILE A 39 8.78 -17.54 -7.67
CA ILE A 39 9.32 -17.18 -8.99
C ILE A 39 10.58 -17.98 -9.32
N LYS A 40 11.41 -18.27 -8.32
CA LYS A 40 12.60 -19.11 -8.50
C LYS A 40 12.26 -20.54 -8.89
N ALA A 41 11.22 -21.12 -8.28
CA ALA A 41 10.78 -22.48 -8.55
C ALA A 41 10.05 -22.60 -9.90
N ASP A 42 9.08 -21.72 -10.17
CA ASP A 42 8.08 -21.86 -11.22
C ASP A 42 8.27 -20.88 -12.39
N GLY A 43 9.15 -19.89 -12.27
CA GLY A 43 9.24 -18.77 -13.20
C GLY A 43 8.12 -17.74 -13.02
N TYR A 44 8.03 -16.81 -13.96
CA TYR A 44 6.94 -15.83 -14.00
C TYR A 44 5.66 -16.46 -14.57
N THR A 45 4.82 -16.99 -13.73
CA THR A 45 3.51 -17.57 -14.14
C THR A 45 2.44 -16.52 -14.43
N MET A 46 2.64 -15.27 -13.98
CA MET A 46 1.72 -14.15 -14.18
C MET A 46 2.48 -12.93 -14.69
N PRO A 47 2.09 -12.32 -15.82
CA PRO A 47 2.76 -11.13 -16.35
C PRO A 47 2.53 -9.92 -15.46
N VAL A 48 3.44 -8.96 -15.51
CA VAL A 48 3.25 -7.61 -14.96
C VAL A 48 2.32 -6.83 -15.88
N VAL A 49 1.31 -6.14 -15.33
CA VAL A 49 0.39 -5.34 -16.13
C VAL A 49 0.91 -3.92 -16.22
N CYS A 50 1.12 -3.42 -17.43
CA CYS A 50 1.69 -2.10 -17.69
C CYS A 50 0.84 -1.28 -18.65
N TYR A 51 1.06 0.04 -18.61
CA TYR A 51 0.64 0.99 -19.62
C TYR A 51 1.88 1.49 -20.39
N TYR A 52 1.82 1.48 -21.72
CA TYR A 52 2.96 1.91 -22.54
C TYR A 52 2.89 3.40 -22.88
N VAL A 53 3.93 4.16 -22.53
CA VAL A 53 4.09 5.58 -22.82
C VAL A 53 4.94 5.74 -24.08
N LYS A 54 4.31 5.82 -25.25
CA LYS A 54 5.01 5.88 -26.56
C LYS A 54 6.06 6.99 -26.65
N LYS A 55 5.80 8.18 -26.10
CA LYS A 55 6.69 9.34 -26.20
C LYS A 55 8.04 9.13 -25.48
N GLN A 56 8.06 8.30 -24.44
CA GLN A 56 9.24 8.05 -23.60
C GLN A 56 9.80 6.64 -23.78
N ASP A 57 9.11 5.80 -24.53
CA ASP A 57 9.43 4.37 -24.70
C ASP A 57 9.58 3.63 -23.35
N VAL A 58 8.63 3.90 -22.42
CA VAL A 58 8.61 3.28 -21.08
C VAL A 58 7.26 2.64 -20.78
N TYR A 59 7.29 1.64 -19.91
CA TYR A 59 6.13 0.90 -19.43
C TYR A 59 5.87 1.24 -17.96
N ILE A 60 4.72 1.85 -17.66
CA ILE A 60 4.33 2.20 -16.29
C ILE A 60 3.52 1.06 -15.68
N ILE A 61 3.98 0.54 -14.55
CA ILE A 61 3.32 -0.57 -13.85
C ILE A 61 1.92 -0.16 -13.38
N VAL A 62 0.93 -0.99 -13.67
CA VAL A 62 -0.43 -0.89 -13.16
C VAL A 62 -0.71 -1.95 -12.10
N ASP A 63 -0.19 -3.17 -12.31
CA ASP A 63 -0.21 -4.26 -11.34
C ASP A 63 1.03 -5.14 -11.47
N GLY A 64 1.46 -5.76 -10.35
CA GLY A 64 2.59 -6.65 -10.31
C GLY A 64 3.91 -6.01 -9.87
N PHE A 65 3.84 -4.89 -9.15
CA PHE A 65 5.03 -4.17 -8.63
C PHE A 65 6.00 -5.08 -7.86
N HIS A 66 5.49 -6.00 -7.03
CA HIS A 66 6.35 -6.91 -6.28
C HIS A 66 7.06 -7.93 -7.17
N ARG A 67 6.42 -8.39 -8.24
CA ARG A 67 7.06 -9.26 -9.28
C ARG A 67 8.21 -8.54 -9.99
N TYR A 68 8.01 -7.26 -10.30
CA TYR A 68 9.07 -6.40 -10.84
C TYR A 68 10.22 -6.22 -9.84
N ARG A 69 9.92 -5.98 -8.55
CA ARG A 69 10.93 -5.86 -7.50
C ARG A 69 11.74 -7.14 -7.31
N VAL A 70 11.13 -8.31 -7.37
CA VAL A 70 11.86 -9.58 -7.27
C VAL A 70 12.97 -9.66 -8.32
N MET A 71 12.71 -9.27 -9.58
CA MET A 71 13.75 -9.28 -10.61
C MET A 71 14.85 -8.24 -10.35
N LEU A 72 14.49 -7.05 -9.85
CA LEU A 72 15.49 -6.01 -9.54
C LEU A 72 16.40 -6.38 -8.37
N GLU A 73 15.87 -7.07 -7.38
CA GLU A 73 16.54 -7.33 -6.11
C GLU A 73 17.29 -8.67 -6.10
N ASN A 74 17.07 -9.54 -7.10
CA ASN A 74 17.65 -10.89 -7.14
C ASN A 74 18.37 -11.17 -8.48
N PRO A 75 19.71 -11.11 -8.49
CA PRO A 75 20.51 -11.31 -9.71
C PRO A 75 20.28 -12.66 -10.39
N ASP A 76 20.03 -13.72 -9.66
CA ASP A 76 19.76 -15.06 -10.20
C ASP A 76 18.48 -15.10 -11.04
N ILE A 77 17.45 -14.34 -10.64
CA ILE A 77 16.22 -14.19 -11.43
C ILE A 77 16.48 -13.33 -12.66
N TYR A 78 17.19 -12.22 -12.49
CA TYR A 78 17.55 -11.32 -13.60
C TYR A 78 18.33 -12.07 -14.69
N GLU A 79 19.36 -12.83 -14.32
CA GLU A 79 20.18 -13.61 -15.25
C GLU A 79 19.38 -14.69 -15.96
N ARG A 80 18.54 -15.44 -15.22
CA ARG A 80 17.69 -16.48 -15.78
C ARG A 80 16.73 -15.95 -16.84
N GLU A 81 16.13 -14.80 -16.61
CA GLU A 81 15.16 -14.16 -17.51
C GLU A 81 15.84 -13.27 -18.58
N GLY A 82 17.18 -13.15 -18.56
CA GLY A 82 17.92 -12.28 -19.48
C GLY A 82 17.57 -10.80 -19.36
N GLY A 83 17.19 -10.34 -18.15
CA GLY A 83 16.74 -8.98 -17.88
C GLY A 83 15.38 -8.62 -18.48
N MET A 84 14.62 -9.61 -18.97
CA MET A 84 13.34 -9.42 -19.66
C MET A 84 12.17 -9.80 -18.76
N LEU A 85 11.25 -8.87 -18.49
CA LEU A 85 10.06 -9.12 -17.70
C LEU A 85 8.84 -9.38 -18.58
N PRO A 86 8.04 -10.42 -18.31
CA PRO A 86 6.79 -10.64 -19.05
C PRO A 86 5.76 -9.57 -18.70
N VAL A 87 5.29 -8.85 -19.72
CA VAL A 87 4.38 -7.70 -19.56
C VAL A 87 3.13 -7.91 -20.39
N SER A 88 1.98 -7.65 -19.77
CA SER A 88 0.68 -7.53 -20.42
C SER A 88 0.32 -6.03 -20.49
N VAL A 89 0.10 -5.50 -21.68
CA VAL A 89 -0.14 -4.07 -21.88
C VAL A 89 -1.63 -3.76 -21.87
N ILE A 90 -2.03 -2.74 -21.09
CA ILE A 90 -3.37 -2.17 -21.12
C ILE A 90 -3.34 -0.73 -21.62
N ASP A 91 -4.25 -0.38 -22.52
CA ASP A 91 -4.41 0.98 -23.01
C ASP A 91 -5.66 1.61 -22.38
N LYS A 92 -5.44 2.33 -21.26
CA LYS A 92 -6.51 3.00 -20.51
C LYS A 92 -6.04 4.35 -19.99
N PRO A 93 -6.96 5.34 -19.88
CA PRO A 93 -6.66 6.63 -19.26
C PRO A 93 -6.27 6.47 -17.78
N LEU A 94 -5.63 7.50 -17.21
CA LEU A 94 -4.99 7.46 -15.91
C LEU A 94 -5.94 7.01 -14.78
N ASP A 95 -7.12 7.60 -14.72
CA ASP A 95 -8.16 7.28 -13.73
C ASP A 95 -8.61 5.82 -13.76
N HIS A 96 -8.79 5.27 -14.96
CA HIS A 96 -9.10 3.86 -15.14
C HIS A 96 -7.93 2.93 -14.79
N ARG A 97 -6.68 3.37 -14.98
CA ARG A 97 -5.50 2.63 -14.55
C ARG A 97 -5.39 2.61 -13.02
N MET A 98 -5.59 3.76 -12.36
CA MET A 98 -5.66 3.86 -10.89
C MET A 98 -6.76 2.96 -10.32
N ALA A 99 -7.96 3.02 -10.90
CA ALA A 99 -9.06 2.13 -10.52
C ALA A 99 -8.72 0.66 -10.74
N SER A 100 -7.99 0.32 -11.79
CA SER A 100 -7.54 -1.05 -12.07
C SER A 100 -6.57 -1.54 -11.00
N THR A 101 -5.56 -0.73 -10.64
CA THR A 101 -4.62 -1.02 -9.56
C THR A 101 -5.36 -1.35 -8.26
N ILE A 102 -6.32 -0.52 -7.88
CA ILE A 102 -7.11 -0.72 -6.65
C ILE A 102 -7.92 -2.01 -6.71
N ARG A 103 -8.66 -2.25 -7.82
CA ARG A 103 -9.48 -3.47 -7.96
C ARG A 103 -8.63 -4.73 -7.84
N HIS A 104 -7.46 -4.77 -8.50
CA HIS A 104 -6.54 -5.90 -8.42
C HIS A 104 -6.03 -6.11 -6.99
N ASN A 105 -5.74 -5.03 -6.29
CA ASN A 105 -5.28 -5.09 -4.91
C ASN A 105 -6.42 -5.53 -3.97
N ARG A 106 -7.60 -4.92 -4.06
CA ARG A 106 -8.77 -5.29 -3.24
C ARG A 106 -9.19 -6.74 -3.39
N ALA A 107 -9.08 -7.29 -4.60
CA ALA A 107 -9.38 -8.70 -4.85
C ALA A 107 -8.42 -9.68 -4.15
N ARG A 108 -7.25 -9.20 -3.68
CA ARG A 108 -6.21 -10.05 -3.07
C ARG A 108 -6.18 -10.01 -1.53
N GLY A 109 -6.97 -9.19 -0.86
CA GLY A 109 -7.06 -9.17 0.60
C GLY A 109 -6.80 -7.81 1.27
N SER A 110 -5.99 -7.77 2.33
CA SER A 110 -5.81 -6.59 3.19
C SER A 110 -5.24 -5.36 2.46
N HIS A 111 -5.71 -4.18 2.87
CA HIS A 111 -5.36 -2.90 2.24
C HIS A 111 -4.76 -1.93 3.27
N ASN A 112 -3.79 -1.16 2.82
CA ASN A 112 -3.33 0.00 3.58
C ASN A 112 -4.34 1.15 3.42
N VAL A 113 -4.96 1.56 4.53
CA VAL A 113 -6.03 2.57 4.56
C VAL A 113 -5.52 3.93 4.12
N ASP A 114 -4.30 4.32 4.52
CA ASP A 114 -3.71 5.62 4.19
C ASP A 114 -3.45 5.74 2.70
N LEU A 115 -2.92 4.67 2.09
CA LEU A 115 -2.67 4.63 0.65
C LEU A 115 -3.97 4.62 -0.15
N MET A 116 -5.02 3.93 0.33
CA MET A 116 -6.35 3.98 -0.27
C MET A 116 -6.96 5.37 -0.19
N SER A 117 -6.80 6.06 0.94
CA SER A 117 -7.30 7.43 1.10
C SER A 117 -6.59 8.42 0.18
N ASN A 118 -5.30 8.27 -0.05
CA ASN A 118 -4.55 9.09 -1.01
C ASN A 118 -5.05 8.90 -2.45
N ILE A 119 -5.33 7.67 -2.86
CA ILE A 119 -5.86 7.41 -4.22
C ILE A 119 -7.26 7.99 -4.39
N VAL A 120 -8.13 7.88 -3.38
CA VAL A 120 -9.45 8.52 -3.43
C VAL A 120 -9.31 10.03 -3.60
N ARG A 121 -8.38 10.67 -2.88
CA ARG A 121 -8.07 12.09 -3.04
C ARG A 121 -7.60 12.41 -4.46
N GLU A 122 -6.60 11.70 -4.99
CA GLU A 122 -6.09 11.93 -6.35
C GLU A 122 -7.18 11.78 -7.42
N LEU A 123 -8.07 10.79 -7.26
CA LEU A 123 -9.21 10.61 -8.17
C LEU A 123 -10.17 11.82 -8.12
N HIS A 124 -10.38 12.44 -6.96
CA HIS A 124 -11.13 13.66 -6.84
C HIS A 124 -10.41 14.85 -7.47
N GLU A 125 -9.11 14.99 -7.26
CA GLU A 125 -8.29 16.06 -7.85
C GLU A 125 -8.32 16.04 -9.38
N ILE A 126 -8.38 14.83 -9.99
CA ILE A 126 -8.58 14.68 -11.44
C ILE A 126 -10.06 14.71 -11.86
N GLY A 127 -10.97 15.14 -10.98
CA GLY A 127 -12.38 15.43 -11.29
C GLY A 127 -13.31 14.22 -11.26
N ARG A 128 -12.96 13.11 -10.61
CA ARG A 128 -13.86 11.95 -10.49
C ARG A 128 -14.81 12.10 -9.30
N SER A 129 -16.11 11.87 -9.58
CA SER A 129 -17.17 11.93 -8.56
C SER A 129 -17.17 10.71 -7.65
N ASP A 130 -17.77 10.84 -6.45
CA ASP A 130 -17.98 9.72 -5.52
C ASP A 130 -18.74 8.56 -6.18
N ALA A 131 -19.73 8.87 -7.01
CA ALA A 131 -20.49 7.86 -7.74
C ALA A 131 -19.59 7.08 -8.73
N TRP A 132 -18.68 7.78 -9.41
CA TRP A 132 -17.70 7.14 -10.29
C TRP A 132 -16.74 6.26 -9.50
N ILE A 133 -16.21 6.77 -8.36
CA ILE A 133 -15.29 6.05 -7.48
C ILE A 133 -15.98 4.79 -6.92
N ALA A 134 -17.20 4.92 -6.39
CA ALA A 134 -17.99 3.79 -5.88
C ALA A 134 -18.13 2.69 -6.93
N LYS A 135 -18.54 3.06 -8.15
CA LYS A 135 -18.77 2.12 -9.26
C LYS A 135 -17.48 1.44 -9.74
N ASN A 136 -16.39 2.21 -9.88
CA ASN A 136 -15.16 1.71 -10.51
C ASN A 136 -14.19 1.04 -9.55
N LEU A 137 -14.24 1.37 -8.25
CA LEU A 137 -13.39 0.78 -7.21
C LEU A 137 -14.12 -0.27 -6.36
N GLY A 138 -15.45 -0.37 -6.51
CA GLY A 138 -16.26 -1.27 -5.69
C GLY A 138 -16.35 -0.83 -4.23
N MET A 139 -16.32 0.49 -3.97
CA MET A 139 -16.41 1.09 -2.64
C MET A 139 -17.83 1.50 -2.31
N SER A 140 -18.24 1.37 -1.03
CA SER A 140 -19.47 1.98 -0.55
C SER A 140 -19.31 3.50 -0.41
N LYS A 141 -20.43 4.23 -0.39
CA LYS A 141 -20.42 5.69 -0.14
C LYS A 141 -19.82 6.03 1.22
N ASP A 142 -20.12 5.22 2.23
CA ASP A 142 -19.60 5.41 3.60
C ASP A 142 -18.09 5.15 3.66
N GLU A 143 -17.58 4.17 2.93
CA GLU A 143 -16.13 3.90 2.82
C GLU A 143 -15.42 5.10 2.18
N ILE A 144 -15.94 5.63 1.08
CA ILE A 144 -15.39 6.83 0.41
C ILE A 144 -15.39 8.03 1.36
N LEU A 145 -16.47 8.24 2.10
CA LEU A 145 -16.57 9.34 3.07
C LEU A 145 -15.51 9.21 4.16
N ARG A 146 -15.31 8.01 4.73
CA ARG A 146 -14.28 7.75 5.75
C ARG A 146 -12.88 7.99 5.21
N LEU A 147 -12.57 7.53 3.99
CA LEU A 147 -11.27 7.74 3.35
C LEU A 147 -11.00 9.23 3.08
N LYS A 148 -12.01 10.00 2.70
CA LYS A 148 -11.92 11.46 2.58
C LYS A 148 -11.66 12.15 3.90
N GLN A 149 -12.30 11.71 4.98
CA GLN A 149 -12.07 12.25 6.33
C GLN A 149 -10.63 12.03 6.77
N ILE A 150 -10.05 10.86 6.52
CA ILE A 150 -8.65 10.56 6.84
C ILE A 150 -7.71 11.51 6.12
N THR A 151 -7.87 11.71 4.81
CA THR A 151 -7.05 12.65 4.04
C THR A 151 -7.31 14.11 4.40
N GLY A 152 -8.56 14.49 4.70
CA GLY A 152 -8.95 15.83 5.15
C GLY A 152 -8.34 16.16 6.50
N LEU A 153 -8.39 15.25 7.47
CA LEU A 153 -7.74 15.40 8.77
C LEU A 153 -6.22 15.53 8.62
N ALA A 154 -5.58 14.67 7.84
CA ALA A 154 -4.14 14.73 7.59
C ALA A 154 -3.73 16.06 6.92
N ALA A 155 -4.55 16.62 6.03
CA ALA A 155 -4.30 17.91 5.40
C ALA A 155 -4.45 19.09 6.40
N LEU A 156 -5.44 19.04 7.29
CA LEU A 156 -5.65 20.05 8.33
C LEU A 156 -4.48 20.10 9.33
N PHE A 157 -3.83 18.97 9.58
CA PHE A 157 -2.70 18.90 10.53
C PHE A 157 -1.32 19.06 9.89
N ARG A 158 -1.20 19.01 8.55
CA ARG A 158 0.08 19.09 7.84
C ARG A 158 0.80 20.42 8.06
N ASP A 159 0.07 21.54 8.15
CA ASP A 159 0.60 22.89 8.33
C ASP A 159 0.44 23.43 9.75
N THR A 160 -0.17 22.65 10.66
CA THR A 160 -0.33 23.05 12.05
C THR A 160 0.96 22.70 12.78
N LYS A 161 1.77 23.70 13.06
CA LYS A 161 2.80 23.57 14.10
C LYS A 161 2.06 23.27 15.39
N PHE A 162 2.07 22.01 15.83
CA PHE A 162 1.64 21.65 17.18
C PHE A 162 2.54 22.43 18.13
N GLY A 163 2.04 23.57 18.63
CA GLY A 163 2.67 24.26 19.73
C GLY A 163 2.75 23.31 20.90
N GLN A 164 3.83 23.39 21.68
CA GLN A 164 4.05 22.59 22.91
C GLN A 164 3.02 22.94 24.01
N ALA A 165 1.76 23.15 23.68
CA ALA A 165 0.73 23.66 24.56
C ALA A 165 0.11 22.60 25.49
N TRP A 166 0.66 21.39 25.53
CA TRP A 166 0.29 20.42 26.54
C TRP A 166 1.55 19.72 27.08
N ARG A 167 2.29 20.43 27.92
CA ARG A 167 3.08 19.78 28.97
C ARG A 167 2.14 19.65 30.16
N PRO A 168 1.91 18.45 30.72
CA PRO A 168 1.38 18.36 32.06
C PRO A 168 2.30 19.17 32.96
N THR A 169 1.80 20.21 33.57
CA THR A 169 2.52 20.88 34.66
C THR A 169 2.59 19.86 35.79
N HIS A 170 3.78 19.33 36.03
CA HIS A 170 4.09 18.42 37.14
C HIS A 170 3.91 19.06 38.52
N GLU A 171 3.36 20.26 38.59
CA GLU A 171 3.17 21.01 39.86
C GLU A 171 1.79 20.84 40.50
N ALA A 172 0.89 20.05 39.92
CA ALA A 172 -0.47 19.88 40.47
C ALA A 172 -0.77 18.51 41.11
N ASN A 173 0.20 17.60 41.23
CA ASN A 173 -0.05 16.25 41.74
C ASN A 173 0.92 15.77 42.83
N GLU A 174 1.67 16.65 43.49
CA GLU A 174 2.42 16.27 44.70
C GLU A 174 1.58 16.22 45.97
N GLU A 175 0.32 16.71 45.97
CA GLU A 175 -0.57 16.62 47.15
C GLU A 175 -1.62 15.50 47.10
N ALA A 176 -1.61 14.62 46.09
CA ALA A 176 -2.57 13.52 45.99
C ALA A 176 -1.90 12.13 45.87
N ALA A 177 -0.66 11.99 46.21
CA ALA A 177 -0.05 10.68 46.43
C ALA A 177 -0.33 10.25 47.88
N LEU A 178 -1.46 9.61 48.12
CA LEU A 178 -1.70 8.84 49.33
C LEU A 178 -0.64 7.74 49.42
N PRO A 179 0.00 7.54 50.58
CA PRO A 179 0.96 6.45 50.80
C PRO A 179 0.17 5.12 50.92
N LEU A 180 0.10 4.37 49.86
CA LEU A 180 -0.51 3.04 49.77
C LEU A 180 0.55 1.97 49.51
N ALA A 181 1.68 2.03 50.20
CA ALA A 181 2.71 1.00 50.05
C ALA A 181 3.47 0.61 51.33
N GLU A 182 2.99 0.95 52.52
CA GLU A 182 3.66 0.58 53.77
C GLU A 182 2.84 -0.27 54.73
N GLU A 183 1.62 -0.73 54.39
CA GLU A 183 0.77 -1.52 55.33
C GLU A 183 0.48 -2.97 54.86
N LEU A 184 1.22 -3.56 53.94
CA LEU A 184 0.96 -4.93 53.47
C LEU A 184 2.11 -5.93 53.69
N ASP A 185 3.19 -5.56 54.39
CA ASP A 185 4.32 -6.47 54.62
C ASP A 185 4.38 -7.08 56.05
N ASP A 186 3.36 -6.86 56.93
CA ASP A 186 3.40 -7.35 58.33
C ASP A 186 2.43 -8.50 58.68
N GLU A 187 1.76 -9.12 57.70
CA GLU A 187 0.80 -10.22 58.02
C GLU A 187 1.09 -11.58 57.31
N LEU A 188 2.33 -11.89 56.94
CA LEU A 188 2.66 -13.22 56.43
C LEU A 188 3.90 -13.84 57.08
N THR A 189 3.93 -13.84 58.42
CA THR A 189 4.75 -14.77 59.16
C THR A 189 3.95 -15.28 60.35
N LEU A 190 3.71 -16.57 60.37
CA LEU A 190 3.15 -17.52 61.35
C LEU A 190 1.99 -18.27 60.65
N GLU A 191 1.94 -19.60 60.56
CA GLU A 191 2.49 -20.66 61.37
C GLU A 191 2.66 -21.92 60.53
N ASP A 192 3.83 -22.55 60.64
CA ASP A 192 3.99 -23.97 60.46
C ASP A 192 3.63 -24.67 61.79
N GLU A 193 2.71 -25.64 61.72
CA GLU A 193 2.74 -26.90 62.45
C GLU A 193 1.85 -27.95 61.78
#